data_0291702a9e1ac4bd1d26bcba43d71636
#
_entry.id   0291702a9e1ac4bd1d26bcba43d71636
#
_cell.length_a   1.000
_cell.length_b   1.000
_cell.length_c   1.000
_cell.angle_alpha   90.00
_cell.angle_beta   90.00
_cell.angle_gamma   90.00
#
_symmetry.space_group_name_H-M   'P 1'
#
loop_
_entity.id
_entity.type
_entity.pdbx_description
1 polymer ?
#
loop_
_entity_poly.entity_id
_entity_poly.type
_entity_poly.pdbx_seq_one_letter_code
_entity_poly.pdbx_strand_id
1 'polypeptide(L)'
;MPPLERHTLLKPVSREHHEGLMLCWHIRKALAQGLDPNVQMRACADFYHTHLLSHFAIEEEAVFPVLGAVDPLVKRALAEHRRPTRLFLAWEDPLSNLSLIEEELKAHIRFEERVLFQRVQEVATEEQLERIDRLHGLLASSHVV
;
A
#
# COMPACT_ATOMS: atom_id res chain seq x y z
N MET A 1 -0.47 -6.18 24.99
CA MET A 1 -1.31 -4.99 24.72
C MET A 1 -2.00 -5.15 23.37
N PRO A 2 -3.30 -4.96 23.30
CA PRO A 2 -3.95 -4.97 22.01
C PRO A 2 -3.46 -3.79 21.15
N PRO A 3 -3.48 -3.90 19.81
CA PRO A 3 -3.11 -2.78 18.95
C PRO A 3 -4.04 -1.59 19.16
N LEU A 4 -3.52 -0.39 18.93
CA LEU A 4 -4.33 0.82 18.98
C LEU A 4 -5.43 0.79 17.93
N GLU A 5 -6.60 1.26 18.27
CA GLU A 5 -7.66 1.47 17.29
C GLU A 5 -7.21 2.53 16.29
N ARG A 6 -7.57 2.36 15.00
CA ARG A 6 -7.11 3.29 13.97
C ARG A 6 -7.73 4.67 14.15
N HIS A 7 -6.88 5.70 14.23
CA HIS A 7 -7.31 7.08 14.35
C HIS A 7 -8.20 7.47 13.16
N THR A 8 -9.24 8.24 13.42
CA THR A 8 -10.22 8.62 12.40
C THR A 8 -9.58 9.26 11.16
N LEU A 9 -8.60 10.15 11.34
CA LEU A 9 -7.93 10.84 10.22
C LEU A 9 -6.99 9.94 9.42
N LEU A 10 -6.56 8.83 10.00
CA LEU A 10 -5.72 7.85 9.31
C LEU A 10 -6.54 6.72 8.66
N LYS A 11 -7.80 6.57 9.02
CA LYS A 11 -8.67 5.52 8.49
C LYS A 11 -8.77 5.50 6.96
N PRO A 12 -8.89 6.63 6.25
CA PRO A 12 -8.98 6.58 4.78
C PRO A 12 -7.76 5.91 4.13
N VAL A 13 -6.56 6.23 4.59
CA VAL A 13 -5.34 5.60 4.08
C VAL A 13 -5.30 4.12 4.46
N SER A 14 -5.64 3.81 5.71
CA SER A 14 -5.68 2.43 6.21
C SER A 14 -6.69 1.58 5.44
N ARG A 15 -7.87 2.12 5.12
CA ARG A 15 -8.91 1.41 4.35
C ARG A 15 -8.47 1.03 2.95
N GLU A 16 -7.60 1.81 2.33
CA GLU A 16 -7.07 1.48 1.01
C GLU A 16 -6.26 0.19 1.01
N HIS A 17 -5.75 -0.22 2.16
CA HIS A 17 -5.09 -1.52 2.30
C HIS A 17 -6.04 -2.69 2.00
N HIS A 18 -7.34 -2.52 2.26
CA HIS A 18 -8.33 -3.55 1.92
C HIS A 18 -8.32 -3.84 0.42
N GLU A 19 -8.23 -2.81 -0.42
CA GLU A 19 -8.16 -2.97 -1.88
C GLU A 19 -6.93 -3.78 -2.28
N GLY A 20 -5.79 -3.51 -1.65
CA GLY A 20 -4.56 -4.26 -1.90
C GLY A 20 -4.67 -5.72 -1.48
N LEU A 21 -5.29 -6.00 -0.34
CA LEU A 21 -5.53 -7.36 0.12
C LEU A 21 -6.50 -8.11 -0.80
N MET A 22 -7.50 -7.42 -1.33
CA MET A 22 -8.42 -8.00 -2.32
C MET A 22 -7.70 -8.36 -3.61
N LEU A 23 -6.78 -7.50 -4.07
CA LEU A 23 -5.94 -7.82 -5.22
C LEU A 23 -5.13 -9.10 -4.97
N CYS A 24 -4.49 -9.21 -3.79
CA CYS A 24 -3.73 -10.40 -3.43
C CYS A 24 -4.59 -11.66 -3.45
N TRP A 25 -5.81 -11.58 -2.93
CA TRP A 25 -6.74 -12.69 -2.95
C TRP A 25 -7.12 -13.09 -4.38
N HIS A 26 -7.39 -12.11 -5.25
CA HIS A 26 -7.71 -12.38 -6.65
C HIS A 26 -6.54 -13.03 -7.40
N ILE A 27 -5.32 -12.58 -7.16
CA ILE A 27 -4.12 -13.18 -7.76
C ILE A 27 -4.00 -14.63 -7.35
N ARG A 28 -4.11 -14.91 -6.05
CA ARG A 28 -3.98 -16.26 -5.52
C ARG A 28 -5.03 -17.19 -6.12
N LYS A 29 -6.28 -16.73 -6.21
CA LYS A 29 -7.37 -17.49 -6.80
C LYS A 29 -7.13 -17.77 -8.28
N ALA A 30 -6.68 -16.75 -9.02
CA ALA A 30 -6.39 -16.87 -10.44
C ALA A 30 -5.26 -17.88 -10.70
N LEU A 31 -4.20 -17.85 -9.89
CA LEU A 31 -3.10 -18.79 -9.99
C LEU A 31 -3.58 -20.23 -9.71
N ALA A 32 -4.41 -20.40 -8.68
CA ALA A 32 -4.97 -21.72 -8.35
C ALA A 32 -5.87 -22.28 -9.44
N GLN A 33 -6.54 -21.42 -10.19
CA GLN A 33 -7.43 -21.81 -11.29
C GLN A 33 -6.74 -21.90 -12.64
N GLY A 34 -5.44 -21.61 -12.70
CA GLY A 34 -4.67 -21.64 -13.96
C GLY A 34 -5.10 -20.62 -14.98
N LEU A 35 -5.60 -19.46 -14.53
CA LEU A 35 -6.01 -18.38 -15.43
C LEU A 35 -4.79 -17.73 -16.11
N ASP A 36 -5.02 -17.09 -17.27
CA ASP A 36 -3.95 -16.50 -18.07
C ASP A 36 -3.14 -15.49 -17.25
N PRO A 37 -1.82 -15.72 -17.04
CA PRO A 37 -0.99 -14.83 -16.25
C PRO A 37 -0.86 -13.44 -16.84
N ASN A 38 -0.87 -13.29 -18.15
CA ASN A 38 -0.74 -11.98 -18.80
C ASN A 38 -1.98 -11.11 -18.54
N VAL A 39 -3.17 -11.72 -18.51
CA VAL A 39 -4.40 -11.01 -18.13
C VAL A 39 -4.31 -10.52 -16.69
N GLN A 40 -3.81 -11.37 -15.78
CA GLN A 40 -3.66 -11.01 -14.38
C GLN A 40 -2.61 -9.91 -14.18
N MET A 41 -1.50 -9.96 -14.92
CA MET A 41 -0.49 -8.89 -14.86
C MET A 41 -1.04 -7.56 -15.35
N ARG A 42 -1.89 -7.56 -16.37
CA ARG A 42 -2.55 -6.34 -16.84
C ARG A 42 -3.45 -5.75 -15.75
N ALA A 43 -4.22 -6.59 -15.09
CA ALA A 43 -5.07 -6.17 -13.97
C ALA A 43 -4.22 -5.59 -12.83
N CYS A 44 -3.07 -6.19 -12.53
CA CYS A 44 -2.14 -5.68 -11.53
C CYS A 44 -1.58 -4.31 -11.93
N ALA A 45 -1.17 -4.14 -13.18
CA ALA A 45 -0.66 -2.87 -13.69
C ALA A 45 -1.72 -1.76 -13.59
N ASP A 46 -2.97 -2.08 -13.93
CA ASP A 46 -4.09 -1.14 -13.79
C ASP A 46 -4.30 -0.75 -12.33
N PHE A 47 -4.29 -1.72 -11.43
CA PHE A 47 -4.42 -1.46 -10.00
C PHE A 47 -3.27 -0.57 -9.49
N TYR A 48 -2.05 -0.82 -9.93
CA TYR A 48 -0.91 0.01 -9.56
C TYR A 48 -1.13 1.47 -9.97
N HIS A 49 -1.51 1.70 -11.22
CA HIS A 49 -1.71 3.05 -11.74
C HIS A 49 -2.93 3.76 -11.16
N THR A 50 -4.01 3.04 -10.87
CA THR A 50 -5.26 3.64 -10.40
C THR A 50 -5.35 3.76 -8.87
N HIS A 51 -4.64 2.92 -8.12
CA HIS A 51 -4.75 2.87 -6.65
C HIS A 51 -3.42 3.01 -5.92
N LEU A 52 -2.41 2.21 -6.29
CA LEU A 52 -1.18 2.15 -5.49
C LEU A 52 -0.30 3.38 -5.62
N LEU A 53 -0.20 3.99 -6.80
CA LEU A 53 0.63 5.18 -6.97
C LEU A 53 0.24 6.30 -6.03
N SER A 54 -1.05 6.63 -5.97
CA SER A 54 -1.53 7.69 -5.09
C SER A 54 -1.45 7.29 -3.61
N HIS A 55 -1.72 6.03 -3.30
CA HIS A 55 -1.61 5.52 -1.94
C HIS A 55 -0.17 5.62 -1.43
N PHE A 56 0.80 5.16 -2.22
CA PHE A 56 2.22 5.27 -1.86
C PHE A 56 2.66 6.73 -1.76
N ALA A 57 2.16 7.61 -2.64
CA ALA A 57 2.48 9.04 -2.57
C ALA A 57 2.00 9.66 -1.25
N ILE A 58 0.80 9.36 -0.81
CA ILE A 58 0.27 9.85 0.47
C ILE A 58 1.16 9.38 1.63
N GLU A 59 1.51 8.11 1.63
CA GLU A 59 2.37 7.55 2.67
C GLU A 59 3.74 8.23 2.69
N GLU A 60 4.37 8.39 1.54
CA GLU A 60 5.72 8.96 1.44
C GLU A 60 5.75 10.46 1.73
N GLU A 61 4.71 11.19 1.35
CA GLU A 61 4.66 12.64 1.55
C GLU A 61 4.13 13.07 2.91
N ALA A 62 3.25 12.30 3.53
CA ALA A 62 2.58 12.74 4.75
C ALA A 62 2.65 11.76 5.92
N VAL A 63 2.60 10.45 5.68
CA VAL A 63 2.59 9.45 6.78
C VAL A 63 4.00 9.20 7.30
N PHE A 64 4.92 8.83 6.42
CA PHE A 64 6.29 8.50 6.82
C PHE A 64 7.04 9.69 7.44
N PRO A 65 6.85 10.94 6.98
CA PRO A 65 7.51 12.07 7.63
C PRO A 65 7.17 12.26 9.11
N VAL A 66 6.07 11.72 9.59
CA VAL A 66 5.74 11.74 11.02
C VAL A 66 6.85 11.08 11.84
N LEU A 67 7.43 9.98 11.34
CA LEU A 67 8.52 9.28 12.00
C LEU A 67 9.90 9.80 11.59
N GLY A 68 10.02 10.40 10.40
CA GLY A 68 11.26 10.94 9.88
C GLY A 68 12.03 9.97 8.99
N ALA A 69 12.84 10.54 8.09
CA ALA A 69 13.53 9.79 7.03
C ALA A 69 14.57 8.79 7.54
N VAL A 70 15.09 8.97 8.77
CA VAL A 70 16.10 8.06 9.33
C VAL A 70 15.50 6.93 10.15
N ASP A 71 14.20 6.94 10.39
CA ASP A 71 13.52 5.90 11.16
C ASP A 71 13.61 4.56 10.42
N PRO A 72 14.05 3.48 11.11
CA PRO A 72 14.17 2.15 10.46
C PRO A 72 12.86 1.63 9.86
N LEU A 73 11.72 1.95 10.48
CA LEU A 73 10.41 1.53 9.95
C LEU A 73 10.11 2.23 8.61
N VAL A 74 10.46 3.51 8.49
CA VAL A 74 10.30 4.29 7.26
C VAL A 74 11.23 3.76 6.17
N LYS A 75 12.48 3.48 6.50
CA LYS A 75 13.43 2.91 5.53
C LYS A 75 12.94 1.58 4.98
N ARG A 76 12.40 0.73 5.85
CA ARG A 76 11.82 -0.55 5.44
C ARG A 76 10.62 -0.33 4.53
N ALA A 77 9.70 0.56 4.91
CA ALA A 77 8.51 0.84 4.12
C ALA A 77 8.86 1.36 2.72
N LEU A 78 9.84 2.27 2.62
CA LEU A 78 10.28 2.80 1.33
C LEU A 78 10.89 1.72 0.43
N ALA A 79 11.68 0.82 1.00
CA ALA A 79 12.23 -0.31 0.26
C ALA A 79 11.12 -1.23 -0.23
N GLU A 80 10.11 -1.48 0.61
CA GLU A 80 8.96 -2.31 0.28
C GLU A 80 8.03 -1.65 -0.74
N HIS A 81 8.05 -0.33 -0.89
CA HIS A 81 7.36 0.36 -1.99
C HIS A 81 8.07 0.17 -3.32
N ARG A 82 9.40 0.26 -3.32
CA ARG A 82 10.19 0.16 -4.55
C ARG A 82 10.15 -1.22 -5.17
N ARG A 83 10.19 -2.27 -4.35
CA ARG A 83 10.24 -3.64 -4.83
C ARG A 83 8.93 -4.08 -5.51
N PRO A 84 7.74 -3.94 -4.89
CA PRO A 84 6.49 -4.24 -5.59
C PRO A 84 6.28 -3.40 -6.84
N THR A 85 6.67 -2.12 -6.81
CA THR A 85 6.58 -1.24 -7.98
C THR A 85 7.27 -1.87 -9.19
N ARG A 86 8.48 -2.41 -9.00
CA ARG A 86 9.19 -3.08 -10.08
C ARG A 86 8.48 -4.34 -10.55
N LEU A 87 7.92 -5.11 -9.62
CA LEU A 87 7.18 -6.33 -9.97
C LEU A 87 5.92 -6.03 -10.78
N PHE A 88 5.19 -4.96 -10.44
CA PHE A 88 4.01 -4.55 -11.18
C PHE A 88 4.31 -4.15 -12.62
N LEU A 89 5.53 -3.71 -12.89
CA LEU A 89 5.95 -3.22 -14.21
C LEU A 89 6.80 -4.22 -14.99
N ALA A 90 7.14 -5.37 -14.42
CA ALA A 90 7.96 -6.40 -15.05
C ALA A 90 7.08 -7.51 -15.64
N TRP A 91 7.22 -7.79 -16.92
CA TRP A 91 6.36 -8.72 -17.65
C TRP A 91 7.09 -9.98 -18.16
N GLU A 92 8.36 -10.14 -17.81
CA GLU A 92 9.20 -11.22 -18.35
C GLU A 92 8.83 -12.60 -17.83
N ASP A 93 8.37 -12.70 -16.59
CA ASP A 93 7.95 -13.96 -15.98
C ASP A 93 6.66 -13.73 -15.19
N PRO A 94 5.52 -13.69 -15.90
CA PRO A 94 4.26 -13.30 -15.24
C PRO A 94 3.84 -14.22 -14.08
N LEU A 95 4.02 -15.54 -14.19
CA LEU A 95 3.64 -16.45 -13.12
C LEU A 95 4.45 -16.19 -11.85
N SER A 96 5.77 -16.08 -11.97
CA SER A 96 6.65 -15.81 -10.85
C SER A 96 6.36 -14.42 -10.26
N ASN A 97 6.19 -13.42 -11.12
CA ASN A 97 5.92 -12.07 -10.69
C ASN A 97 4.59 -11.93 -9.94
N LEU A 98 3.54 -12.61 -10.42
CA LEU A 98 2.24 -12.61 -9.73
C LEU A 98 2.34 -13.21 -8.33
N SER A 99 3.05 -14.30 -8.19
CA SER A 99 3.26 -14.93 -6.89
C SER A 99 4.01 -14.00 -5.94
N LEU A 100 5.05 -13.31 -6.43
CA LEU A 100 5.80 -12.35 -5.64
C LEU A 100 4.98 -11.10 -5.28
N ILE A 101 4.18 -10.59 -6.20
CA ILE A 101 3.29 -9.46 -5.94
C ILE A 101 2.34 -9.81 -4.78
N GLU A 102 1.69 -10.96 -4.87
CA GLU A 102 0.76 -11.43 -3.83
C GLU A 102 1.45 -11.50 -2.47
N GLU A 103 2.58 -12.16 -2.42
CA GLU A 103 3.32 -12.39 -1.18
C GLU A 103 3.86 -11.10 -0.59
N GLU A 104 4.53 -10.29 -1.39
CA GLU A 104 5.21 -9.08 -0.91
C GLU A 104 4.25 -7.94 -0.59
N LEU A 105 3.21 -7.74 -1.40
CA LEU A 105 2.21 -6.71 -1.12
C LEU A 105 1.45 -7.03 0.16
N LYS A 106 1.06 -8.29 0.34
CA LYS A 106 0.36 -8.73 1.56
C LYS A 106 1.24 -8.51 2.80
N ALA A 107 2.51 -8.90 2.73
CA ALA A 107 3.44 -8.72 3.84
C ALA A 107 3.65 -7.25 4.17
N HIS A 108 3.78 -6.40 3.15
CA HIS A 108 3.93 -4.96 3.31
C HIS A 108 2.71 -4.33 4.00
N ILE A 109 1.52 -4.65 3.54
CA ILE A 109 0.28 -4.15 4.15
C ILE A 109 0.20 -4.53 5.62
N ARG A 110 0.50 -5.80 5.94
CA ARG A 110 0.49 -6.26 7.33
C ARG A 110 1.51 -5.53 8.19
N PHE A 111 2.70 -5.28 7.66
CA PHE A 111 3.72 -4.52 8.35
C PHE A 111 3.22 -3.10 8.65
N GLU A 112 2.65 -2.42 7.67
CA GLU A 112 2.13 -1.07 7.87
C GLU A 112 1.01 -1.02 8.88
N GLU A 113 0.04 -1.93 8.79
CA GLU A 113 -1.11 -1.95 9.70
C GLU A 113 -0.73 -2.33 11.14
N ARG A 114 0.17 -3.30 11.29
CA ARG A 114 0.50 -3.83 12.62
C ARG A 114 1.63 -3.10 13.32
N VAL A 115 2.53 -2.47 12.58
CA VAL A 115 3.74 -1.87 13.14
C VAL A 115 3.83 -0.38 12.83
N LEU A 116 3.92 -0.01 11.55
CA LEU A 116 4.23 1.36 11.17
C LEU A 116 3.09 2.33 11.54
N PHE A 117 1.87 2.04 11.18
CA PHE A 117 0.72 2.92 11.48
C PHE A 117 0.45 2.99 12.98
N GLN A 118 0.69 1.92 13.73
CA GLN A 118 0.61 1.95 15.19
C GLN A 118 1.58 3.00 15.76
N ARG A 119 2.81 2.98 15.27
CA ARG A 119 3.83 3.93 15.72
C ARG A 119 3.51 5.36 15.30
N VAL A 120 3.02 5.55 14.09
CA VAL A 120 2.58 6.86 13.62
C VAL A 120 1.51 7.44 14.54
N GLN A 121 0.50 6.63 14.89
CA GLN A 121 -0.56 7.09 15.79
C GLN A 121 -0.06 7.48 17.17
N GLU A 122 0.97 6.79 17.69
CA GLU A 122 1.52 7.08 19.00
C GLU A 122 2.21 8.44 19.05
N VAL A 123 2.85 8.88 17.96
CA VAL A 123 3.71 10.06 17.96
C VAL A 123 3.20 11.24 17.12
N ALA A 124 2.23 11.02 16.24
CA ALA A 124 1.73 12.07 15.36
C ALA A 124 1.01 13.17 16.13
N THR A 125 1.25 14.40 15.74
CA THR A 125 0.46 15.54 16.21
C THR A 125 -0.88 15.55 15.45
N GLU A 126 -1.87 16.23 16.02
CA GLU A 126 -3.17 16.42 15.36
C GLU A 126 -3.00 17.09 13.99
N GLU A 127 -2.10 18.07 13.92
CA GLU A 127 -1.80 18.79 12.68
C GLU A 127 -1.22 17.86 11.60
N GLN A 128 -0.35 16.92 11.99
CA GLN A 128 0.19 15.93 11.06
C GLN A 128 -0.89 14.99 10.55
N LEU A 129 -1.79 14.54 11.43
CA LEU A 129 -2.91 13.68 11.05
C LEU A 129 -3.88 14.41 10.10
N GLU A 130 -4.16 15.68 10.36
CA GLU A 130 -4.98 16.51 9.48
C GLU A 130 -4.36 16.67 8.09
N ARG A 131 -3.04 16.81 8.02
CA ARG A 131 -2.33 16.88 6.74
C ARG A 131 -2.49 15.60 5.93
N ILE A 132 -2.38 14.46 6.59
CA ILE A 132 -2.59 13.14 5.94
C ILE A 132 -3.98 13.10 5.33
N ASP A 133 -4.98 13.46 6.10
CA ASP A 133 -6.38 13.43 5.67
C ASP A 133 -6.61 14.38 4.48
N ARG A 134 -6.08 15.61 4.54
CA ARG A 134 -6.21 16.56 3.45
C ARG A 134 -5.56 16.08 2.15
N LEU A 135 -4.36 15.55 2.25
CA LEU A 135 -3.64 15.04 1.08
C LEU A 135 -4.38 13.85 0.47
N HIS A 136 -4.89 12.95 1.30
CA HIS A 136 -5.71 11.84 0.85
C HIS A 136 -6.92 12.32 0.05
N GLY A 137 -7.64 13.32 0.58
CA GLY A 137 -8.79 13.89 -0.09
C GLY A 137 -8.46 14.51 -1.45
N LEU A 138 -7.33 15.21 -1.54
CA LEU A 138 -6.88 15.82 -2.79
C LEU A 138 -6.53 14.77 -3.84
N LEU A 139 -5.79 13.73 -3.46
CA LEU A 139 -5.37 12.69 -4.40
C LEU A 139 -6.53 11.78 -4.81
N ALA A 140 -7.43 11.47 -3.88
CA ALA A 140 -8.63 10.71 -4.19
C ALA A 140 -9.52 11.46 -5.19
N SER A 141 -9.64 12.78 -5.06
CA SER A 141 -10.42 13.61 -5.97
C SER A 141 -9.86 13.63 -7.39
N SER A 142 -8.53 13.50 -7.54
CA SER A 142 -7.87 13.51 -8.85
C SER A 142 -8.16 12.25 -9.67
N HIS A 143 -8.67 11.19 -9.05
CA HIS A 143 -9.04 9.95 -9.73
C HIS A 143 -10.50 9.95 -10.21
N VAL A 144 -11.27 10.97 -9.83
CA VAL A 144 -12.65 11.12 -10.28
C VAL A 144 -12.62 11.90 -11.59
N VAL A 145 -12.68 11.19 -12.68
CA VAL A 145 -12.77 11.79 -14.00
C VAL A 145 -14.19 11.65 -14.50
#